data_2696445d61148ff1692cfbc32a77c3d7
#
_entry.id   2696445d61148ff1692cfbc32a77c3d7
#
_cell.length_a   1.000
_cell.length_b   1.000
_cell.length_c   1.000
_cell.angle_alpha   90.00
_cell.angle_beta   90.00
_cell.angle_gamma   90.00
#
_symmetry.space_group_name_H-M   'P 1'
#
loop_
_entity.id
_entity.type
_entity.pdbx_description
1 polymer ?
#
loop_
_entity_poly.entity_id
_entity_poly.type
_entity_poly.pdbx_seq_one_letter_code
_entity_poly.pdbx_strand_id
1 'polypeptide(L)'
;MTRTTEPTIHLVPHTHWDREWYEPFQRFRIRLVDLLDEVLDRAESDPRFHFTLDGQMAAVDDYLEVRPENRDRVAALVRRGQLAVGPWQILLDEFLVSGENIVRNLELGWARAEALGGVMPVGYLPDEFGHCAQMPQILARAGLAHACLWRGVPAGVDGHAFAWTAPDGSAVRVEYLAGGYGNAASLFADPARFAERAAALEAALRPRFGDQPVLGMYAPTTPPRCARWSRSSPDWRRTTPRSAC
;
A
#
# COMPACT_ATOMS: atom_id res chain seq x y z
N MET A 1 -1.69 -36.80 -6.33
CA MET A 1 -1.28 -35.73 -7.28
C MET A 1 -0.98 -34.49 -6.44
N THR A 2 0.27 -34.28 -6.07
CA THR A 2 0.74 -33.09 -5.38
C THR A 2 0.78 -31.94 -6.41
N ARG A 3 -0.16 -30.99 -6.31
CA ARG A 3 -0.04 -29.71 -7.01
C ARG A 3 1.21 -29.03 -6.43
N THR A 4 2.31 -29.06 -7.14
CA THR A 4 3.38 -28.10 -6.91
C THR A 4 2.84 -26.72 -7.33
N THR A 5 2.28 -25.99 -6.38
CA THR A 5 2.01 -24.57 -6.59
C THR A 5 3.38 -23.90 -6.66
N GLU A 6 3.72 -23.41 -7.85
CA GLU A 6 4.92 -22.57 -7.97
C GLU A 6 4.78 -21.40 -6.99
N PRO A 7 5.84 -21.08 -6.26
CA PRO A 7 5.82 -19.96 -5.33
C PRO A 7 5.49 -18.67 -6.09
N THR A 8 4.52 -17.94 -5.59
CA THR A 8 4.02 -16.72 -6.23
C THR A 8 4.28 -15.54 -5.33
N ILE A 9 4.80 -14.46 -5.89
CA ILE A 9 4.93 -13.17 -5.22
C ILE A 9 3.74 -12.31 -5.66
N HIS A 10 2.91 -11.90 -4.70
CA HIS A 10 1.93 -10.84 -4.92
C HIS A 10 2.63 -9.50 -4.74
N LEU A 11 2.81 -8.78 -5.84
CA LEU A 11 3.48 -7.49 -5.82
C LEU A 11 2.44 -6.36 -5.77
N VAL A 12 2.57 -5.50 -4.76
CA VAL A 12 1.72 -4.32 -4.58
C VAL A 12 2.55 -3.07 -4.89
N PRO A 13 2.37 -2.45 -6.07
CA PRO A 13 2.92 -1.13 -6.34
C PRO A 13 2.21 -0.09 -5.47
N HIS A 14 3.00 0.66 -4.72
CA HIS A 14 2.46 1.69 -3.83
C HIS A 14 3.48 2.81 -3.60
N THR A 15 3.07 3.83 -2.87
CA THR A 15 3.97 4.80 -2.25
C THR A 15 3.78 4.80 -0.74
N HIS A 16 4.81 5.18 0.01
CA HIS A 16 4.68 5.72 1.35
C HIS A 16 5.00 7.21 1.26
N TRP A 17 4.03 8.05 1.66
CA TRP A 17 4.11 9.47 1.37
C TRP A 17 4.07 10.32 2.64
N ASP A 18 5.26 10.62 3.16
CA ASP A 18 5.40 11.69 4.14
C ASP A 18 5.23 13.04 3.43
N ARG A 19 4.29 13.86 3.89
CA ARG A 19 4.06 15.18 3.29
C ARG A 19 5.23 16.13 3.50
N GLU A 20 6.01 15.90 4.54
CA GLU A 20 7.22 16.62 4.91
C GLU A 20 8.13 15.68 5.70
N TRP A 21 9.38 15.54 5.30
CA TRP A 21 10.36 14.70 5.95
C TRP A 21 11.76 15.30 5.82
N TYR A 22 12.61 14.79 4.91
CA TYR A 22 13.95 15.32 4.63
C TYR A 22 13.96 16.50 3.64
N GLU A 23 12.82 16.88 3.12
CA GLU A 23 12.58 18.06 2.30
C GLU A 23 11.33 18.78 2.77
N PRO A 24 11.21 20.11 2.62
CA PRO A 24 10.01 20.85 2.96
C PRO A 24 8.79 20.42 2.14
N PHE A 25 7.60 20.59 2.69
CA PHE A 25 6.32 20.21 2.10
C PHE A 25 6.18 20.56 0.60
N GLN A 26 6.51 21.77 0.20
CA GLN A 26 6.35 22.20 -1.20
C GLN A 26 7.28 21.44 -2.17
N ARG A 27 8.46 21.02 -1.72
CA ARG A 27 9.34 20.20 -2.54
C ARG A 27 8.84 18.76 -2.67
N PHE A 28 8.34 18.19 -1.57
CA PHE A 28 7.66 16.90 -1.63
C PHE A 28 6.44 16.95 -2.53
N ARG A 29 5.64 18.02 -2.45
CA ARG A 29 4.44 18.19 -3.26
C ARG A 29 4.74 18.22 -4.76
N ILE A 30 5.84 18.86 -5.20
CA ILE A 30 6.27 18.81 -6.62
C ILE A 30 6.54 17.36 -7.03
N ARG A 31 7.25 16.60 -6.21
CA ARG A 31 7.52 15.17 -6.49
C ARG A 31 6.26 14.32 -6.49
N LEU A 32 5.29 14.65 -5.64
CA LEU A 32 3.98 13.98 -5.63
C LEU A 32 3.22 14.22 -6.94
N VAL A 33 3.25 15.44 -7.44
CA VAL A 33 2.62 15.79 -8.73
C VAL A 33 3.25 14.97 -9.86
N ASP A 34 4.57 14.93 -9.94
CA ASP A 34 5.28 14.14 -10.96
C ASP A 34 4.95 12.64 -10.86
N LEU A 35 4.92 12.10 -9.62
CA LEU A 35 4.56 10.71 -9.38
C LEU A 35 3.14 10.40 -9.83
N LEU A 36 2.17 11.22 -9.43
CA LEU A 36 0.77 10.94 -9.74
C LEU A 36 0.43 11.18 -11.21
N ASP A 37 1.02 12.17 -11.87
CA ASP A 37 0.90 12.32 -13.31
C ASP A 37 1.36 11.04 -14.03
N GLU A 38 2.50 10.46 -13.65
CA GLU A 38 2.99 9.18 -14.22
C GLU A 38 2.08 7.99 -13.88
N VAL A 39 1.60 7.88 -12.63
CA VAL A 39 0.70 6.80 -12.20
C VAL A 39 -0.62 6.84 -12.98
N LEU A 40 -1.21 8.02 -13.16
CA LEU A 40 -2.46 8.18 -13.92
C LEU A 40 -2.26 7.77 -15.38
N ASP A 41 -1.22 8.29 -16.05
CA ASP A 41 -0.92 7.97 -17.45
C ASP A 41 -0.69 6.46 -17.64
N ARG A 42 0.00 5.83 -16.71
CA ARG A 42 0.26 4.39 -16.75
C ARG A 42 -1.00 3.56 -16.54
N ALA A 43 -1.80 3.92 -15.54
CA ALA A 43 -3.05 3.19 -15.24
C ALA A 43 -4.07 3.32 -16.37
N GLU A 44 -4.10 4.46 -17.06
CA GLU A 44 -4.97 4.65 -18.23
C GLU A 44 -4.47 3.87 -19.46
N SER A 45 -3.16 3.71 -19.60
CA SER A 45 -2.55 2.98 -20.73
C SER A 45 -2.54 1.45 -20.56
N ASP A 46 -2.56 0.95 -19.31
CA ASP A 46 -2.56 -0.48 -19.01
C ASP A 46 -3.62 -0.82 -17.94
N PRO A 47 -4.76 -1.44 -18.33
CA PRO A 47 -5.83 -1.77 -17.39
C PRO A 47 -5.44 -2.80 -16.32
N ARG A 48 -4.27 -3.42 -16.42
CA ARG A 48 -3.73 -4.37 -15.45
C ARG A 48 -2.84 -3.70 -14.41
N PHE A 49 -2.48 -2.43 -14.63
CA PHE A 49 -1.69 -1.69 -13.66
C PHE A 49 -2.59 -1.21 -12.53
N HIS A 50 -2.23 -1.57 -11.31
CA HIS A 50 -2.88 -1.14 -10.08
C HIS A 50 -1.86 -0.43 -9.20
N PHE A 51 -2.32 0.57 -8.46
CA PHE A 51 -1.46 1.34 -7.56
C PHE A 51 -2.20 1.70 -6.26
N THR A 52 -1.49 1.65 -5.14
CA THR A 52 -2.02 2.01 -3.82
C THR A 52 -1.40 3.32 -3.34
N LEU A 53 -2.26 4.31 -3.06
CA LEU A 53 -1.84 5.61 -2.54
C LEU A 53 -1.79 5.62 -1.01
N ASP A 54 -0.90 4.81 -0.44
CA ASP A 54 -0.50 4.82 0.97
C ASP A 54 -1.64 4.83 2.02
N GLY A 55 -2.85 4.45 1.64
CA GLY A 55 -3.98 4.43 2.56
C GLY A 55 -4.45 5.81 3.04
N GLN A 56 -3.99 6.91 2.46
CA GLN A 56 -4.30 8.26 2.91
C GLN A 56 -4.79 9.18 1.78
N MET A 57 -5.73 10.08 2.13
CA MET A 57 -6.32 11.03 1.19
C MET A 57 -5.53 12.33 1.07
N ALA A 58 -4.69 12.67 2.06
CA ALA A 58 -3.90 13.91 2.05
C ALA A 58 -3.04 14.05 0.79
N ALA A 59 -2.43 12.96 0.32
CA ALA A 59 -1.66 12.95 -0.93
C ALA A 59 -2.54 13.25 -2.16
N VAL A 60 -3.78 12.72 -2.19
CA VAL A 60 -4.73 13.01 -3.27
C VAL A 60 -5.19 14.47 -3.24
N ASP A 61 -5.47 15.00 -2.05
CA ASP A 61 -5.87 16.41 -1.88
C ASP A 61 -4.75 17.35 -2.32
N ASP A 62 -3.50 17.09 -1.87
CA ASP A 62 -2.33 17.88 -2.23
C ASP A 62 -2.07 17.88 -3.75
N TYR A 63 -2.30 16.74 -4.39
CA TYR A 63 -2.21 16.61 -5.84
C TYR A 63 -3.31 17.42 -6.55
N LEU A 64 -4.56 17.21 -6.16
CA LEU A 64 -5.71 17.84 -6.81
C LEU A 64 -5.79 19.34 -6.55
N GLU A 65 -5.12 19.87 -5.53
CA GLU A 65 -4.97 21.32 -5.37
C GLU A 65 -4.07 21.91 -6.46
N VAL A 66 -3.10 21.17 -6.97
CA VAL A 66 -2.18 21.59 -8.04
C VAL A 66 -2.72 21.21 -9.44
N ARG A 67 -3.41 20.08 -9.52
CA ARG A 67 -3.94 19.49 -10.76
C ARG A 67 -5.46 19.27 -10.67
N PRO A 68 -6.26 20.29 -10.44
CA PRO A 68 -7.72 20.13 -10.28
C PRO A 68 -8.39 19.52 -11.52
N GLU A 69 -7.82 19.72 -12.71
CA GLU A 69 -8.27 19.14 -13.97
C GLU A 69 -8.20 17.60 -14.01
N ASN A 70 -7.36 16.99 -13.18
CA ASN A 70 -7.20 15.53 -13.12
C ASN A 70 -8.18 14.83 -12.17
N ARG A 71 -9.09 15.57 -11.53
CA ARG A 71 -10.07 14.99 -10.59
C ARG A 71 -10.89 13.85 -11.20
N ASP A 72 -11.38 14.03 -12.40
CA ASP A 72 -12.21 13.02 -13.07
C ASP A 72 -11.39 11.79 -13.48
N ARG A 73 -10.13 11.98 -13.85
CA ARG A 73 -9.18 10.88 -14.12
C ARG A 73 -8.94 10.04 -12.87
N VAL A 74 -8.62 10.69 -11.75
CA VAL A 74 -8.45 10.02 -10.45
C VAL A 74 -9.71 9.25 -10.08
N ALA A 75 -10.88 9.88 -10.14
CA ALA A 75 -12.15 9.25 -9.82
C ALA A 75 -12.47 8.05 -10.74
N ALA A 76 -12.16 8.15 -12.03
CA ALA A 76 -12.34 7.04 -12.96
C ALA A 76 -11.46 5.83 -12.61
N LEU A 77 -10.20 6.06 -12.22
CA LEU A 77 -9.27 5.01 -11.83
C LEU A 77 -9.66 4.37 -10.48
N VAL A 78 -10.14 5.17 -9.52
CA VAL A 78 -10.65 4.67 -8.23
C VAL A 78 -11.87 3.75 -8.48
N ARG A 79 -12.87 4.20 -9.25
CA ARG A 79 -14.05 3.37 -9.58
C ARG A 79 -13.71 2.08 -10.30
N ARG A 80 -12.65 2.05 -11.10
CA ARG A 80 -12.18 0.83 -11.78
C ARG A 80 -11.33 -0.06 -10.89
N GLY A 81 -11.02 0.36 -9.66
CA GLY A 81 -10.15 -0.38 -8.74
C GLY A 81 -8.67 -0.37 -9.12
N GLN A 82 -8.26 0.47 -10.10
CA GLN A 82 -6.85 0.59 -10.49
C GLN A 82 -6.05 1.49 -9.55
N LEU A 83 -6.71 2.43 -8.87
CA LEU A 83 -6.13 3.32 -7.88
C LEU A 83 -6.83 3.09 -6.54
N ALA A 84 -6.12 2.56 -5.55
CA ALA A 84 -6.61 2.39 -4.20
C ALA A 84 -6.28 3.62 -3.35
N VAL A 85 -7.30 4.21 -2.70
CA VAL A 85 -7.21 5.44 -1.89
C VAL A 85 -7.92 5.30 -0.55
N GLY A 86 -7.56 6.10 0.43
CA GLY A 86 -8.11 6.02 1.79
C GLY A 86 -7.72 4.72 2.50
N PRO A 87 -8.28 4.42 3.67
CA PRO A 87 -9.44 5.07 4.31
C PRO A 87 -9.11 6.30 5.15
N TRP A 88 -7.84 6.54 5.48
CA TRP A 88 -7.42 7.64 6.34
C TRP A 88 -7.43 8.98 5.59
N GLN A 89 -7.63 10.08 6.32
CA GLN A 89 -7.32 11.40 5.78
C GLN A 89 -5.80 11.57 5.69
N ILE A 90 -5.10 11.21 6.75
CA ILE A 90 -3.63 11.18 6.82
C ILE A 90 -3.21 10.05 7.75
N LEU A 91 -2.11 9.38 7.44
CA LEU A 91 -1.48 8.43 8.36
C LEU A 91 -1.07 9.16 9.63
N LEU A 92 -1.25 8.51 10.76
CA LEU A 92 -1.13 9.10 12.08
C LEU A 92 -0.24 8.23 12.96
N ASP A 93 0.41 8.83 13.94
CA ASP A 93 1.06 8.11 15.02
C ASP A 93 0.07 8.00 16.19
N GLU A 94 -0.42 6.79 16.46
CA GLU A 94 -1.56 6.54 17.35
C GLU A 94 -1.35 7.06 18.79
N PHE A 95 -0.11 7.08 19.27
CA PHE A 95 0.20 7.57 20.61
C PHE A 95 0.39 9.09 20.71
N LEU A 96 0.45 9.78 19.58
CA LEU A 96 0.64 11.24 19.55
C LEU A 96 -0.65 12.02 19.31
N VAL A 97 -1.76 11.30 19.06
CA VAL A 97 -3.08 11.91 18.78
C VAL A 97 -4.14 11.39 19.75
N SER A 98 -5.24 12.13 19.90
CA SER A 98 -6.37 11.67 20.71
C SER A 98 -7.20 10.62 19.96
N GLY A 99 -7.92 9.76 20.70
CA GLY A 99 -8.84 8.79 20.11
C GLY A 99 -9.91 9.44 19.23
N GLU A 100 -10.40 10.64 19.60
CA GLU A 100 -11.33 11.41 18.78
C GLU A 100 -10.68 11.82 17.44
N ASN A 101 -9.41 12.24 17.45
CA ASN A 101 -8.71 12.56 16.20
C ASN A 101 -8.54 11.34 15.31
N ILE A 102 -8.31 10.15 15.87
CA ILE A 102 -8.24 8.90 15.09
C ILE A 102 -9.57 8.66 14.36
N VAL A 103 -10.69 8.76 15.08
CA VAL A 103 -12.02 8.55 14.51
C VAL A 103 -12.33 9.59 13.43
N ARG A 104 -12.10 10.89 13.71
CA ARG A 104 -12.36 11.97 12.74
C ARG A 104 -11.47 11.90 11.52
N ASN A 105 -10.22 11.49 11.67
CA ASN A 105 -9.30 11.25 10.58
C ASN A 105 -9.85 10.16 9.64
N LEU A 106 -10.33 9.06 10.22
CA LEU A 106 -10.91 7.95 9.45
C LEU A 106 -12.21 8.38 8.75
N GLU A 107 -13.13 9.05 9.45
CA GLU A 107 -14.39 9.55 8.87
C GLU A 107 -14.13 10.51 7.70
N LEU A 108 -13.20 11.45 7.87
CA LEU A 108 -12.87 12.43 6.84
C LEU A 108 -12.24 11.77 5.61
N GLY A 109 -11.26 10.88 5.82
CA GLY A 109 -10.59 10.17 4.74
C GLY A 109 -11.57 9.29 3.96
N TRP A 110 -12.44 8.58 4.69
CA TRP A 110 -13.49 7.74 4.08
C TRP A 110 -14.43 8.57 3.20
N ALA A 111 -14.99 9.65 3.74
CA ALA A 111 -15.91 10.50 2.99
C ALA A 111 -15.26 11.10 1.73
N ARG A 112 -13.99 11.47 1.78
CA ARG A 112 -13.25 11.98 0.62
C ARG A 112 -12.96 10.92 -0.43
N ALA A 113 -12.60 9.71 -0.01
CA ALA A 113 -12.38 8.58 -0.91
C ALA A 113 -13.68 8.18 -1.64
N GLU A 114 -14.79 8.08 -0.90
CA GLU A 114 -16.13 7.82 -1.47
C GLU A 114 -16.54 8.89 -2.49
N ALA A 115 -16.23 10.16 -2.25
CA ALA A 115 -16.49 11.24 -3.19
C ALA A 115 -15.71 11.12 -4.51
N LEU A 116 -14.66 10.27 -4.55
CA LEU A 116 -13.91 9.90 -5.77
C LEU A 116 -14.38 8.59 -6.37
N GLY A 117 -15.23 7.83 -5.67
CA GLY A 117 -15.85 6.62 -6.22
C GLY A 117 -15.60 5.34 -5.49
N GLY A 118 -14.91 5.37 -4.34
CA GLY A 118 -14.72 4.22 -3.47
C GLY A 118 -13.52 4.37 -2.54
N VAL A 119 -13.51 3.57 -1.49
CA VAL A 119 -12.47 3.54 -0.48
C VAL A 119 -11.76 2.18 -0.48
N MET A 120 -10.47 2.14 -0.23
CA MET A 120 -9.76 0.90 0.07
C MET A 120 -10.19 0.38 1.45
N PRO A 121 -10.91 -0.77 1.56
CA PRO A 121 -11.50 -1.21 2.82
C PRO A 121 -10.48 -1.95 3.71
N VAL A 122 -9.32 -1.34 3.93
CA VAL A 122 -8.20 -1.90 4.72
C VAL A 122 -7.69 -0.85 5.68
N GLY A 123 -7.62 -1.16 6.96
CA GLY A 123 -6.94 -0.35 7.98
C GLY A 123 -5.43 -0.38 7.71
N TYR A 124 -4.95 0.47 6.81
CA TYR A 124 -3.56 0.49 6.39
C TYR A 124 -2.75 1.35 7.36
N LEU A 125 -1.86 0.73 8.12
CA LEU A 125 -1.08 1.32 9.22
C LEU A 125 0.37 0.82 9.11
N PRO A 126 1.12 1.27 8.08
CA PRO A 126 2.40 0.66 7.73
C PRO A 126 3.58 1.16 8.57
N ASP A 127 3.53 2.39 9.09
CA ASP A 127 4.69 3.05 9.72
C ASP A 127 4.41 3.71 11.07
N GLU A 128 3.34 3.32 11.75
CA GLU A 128 3.03 3.75 13.11
C GLU A 128 4.02 3.18 14.12
N PHE A 129 4.46 4.00 15.08
CA PHE A 129 5.48 3.62 16.07
C PHE A 129 4.89 2.93 17.30
N GLY A 130 3.79 2.25 17.12
CA GLY A 130 3.06 1.47 18.10
C GLY A 130 1.56 1.60 17.87
N HIS A 131 0.79 0.70 18.52
CA HIS A 131 -0.66 0.61 18.31
C HIS A 131 -1.40 0.69 19.62
N CYS A 132 -2.45 1.50 19.69
CA CYS A 132 -3.34 1.55 20.84
C CYS A 132 -4.24 0.32 20.88
N ALA A 133 -4.55 -0.14 22.10
CA ALA A 133 -5.35 -1.35 22.31
C ALA A 133 -6.78 -1.28 21.70
N GLN A 134 -7.29 -0.08 21.46
CA GLN A 134 -8.62 0.14 20.87
C GLN A 134 -8.63 0.19 19.33
N MET A 135 -7.48 0.23 18.66
CA MET A 135 -7.47 0.33 17.21
C MET A 135 -8.28 -0.76 16.49
N PRO A 136 -8.22 -2.05 16.88
CA PRO A 136 -9.08 -3.06 16.26
C PRO A 136 -10.57 -2.77 16.41
N GLN A 137 -10.99 -2.21 17.55
CA GLN A 137 -12.37 -1.79 17.77
C GLN A 137 -12.76 -0.64 16.85
N ILE A 138 -11.91 0.37 16.71
CA ILE A 138 -12.12 1.53 15.81
C ILE A 138 -12.30 1.04 14.38
N LEU A 139 -11.38 0.20 13.90
CA LEU A 139 -11.44 -0.37 12.55
C LEU A 139 -12.71 -1.19 12.33
N ALA A 140 -13.03 -2.11 13.26
CA ALA A 140 -14.22 -2.95 13.17
C ALA A 140 -15.52 -2.11 13.18
N ARG A 141 -15.59 -1.06 14.01
CA ARG A 141 -16.74 -0.15 14.07
C ARG A 141 -16.90 0.68 12.79
N ALA A 142 -15.80 0.97 12.10
CA ALA A 142 -15.81 1.60 10.78
C ALA A 142 -16.15 0.61 9.63
N GLY A 143 -16.39 -0.67 9.93
CA GLY A 143 -16.68 -1.70 8.92
C GLY A 143 -15.44 -2.28 8.24
N LEU A 144 -14.25 -2.02 8.77
CA LEU A 144 -13.00 -2.58 8.27
C LEU A 144 -12.72 -3.93 8.94
N ALA A 145 -12.77 -5.00 8.16
CA ALA A 145 -12.48 -6.36 8.64
C ALA A 145 -10.99 -6.74 8.55
N HIS A 146 -10.21 -5.93 7.85
CA HIS A 146 -8.80 -6.20 7.55
C HIS A 146 -7.93 -4.99 7.86
N ALA A 147 -6.68 -5.27 8.29
CA ALA A 147 -5.64 -4.26 8.46
C ALA A 147 -4.30 -4.76 7.88
N CYS A 148 -3.42 -3.83 7.54
CA CYS A 148 -2.02 -4.09 7.22
C CYS A 148 -1.14 -3.35 8.23
N LEU A 149 -0.23 -4.07 8.88
CA LEU A 149 0.67 -3.53 9.89
C LEU A 149 2.12 -3.90 9.57
N TRP A 150 3.06 -3.04 9.94
CA TRP A 150 4.48 -3.38 9.98
C TRP A 150 5.07 -3.21 11.38
N ARG A 151 5.30 -1.95 11.80
CA ARG A 151 5.83 -1.66 13.13
C ARG A 151 4.83 -2.05 14.21
N GLY A 152 5.30 -2.21 15.43
CA GLY A 152 4.44 -2.54 16.57
C GLY A 152 3.96 -4.00 16.63
N VAL A 153 4.24 -4.83 15.61
CA VAL A 153 3.92 -6.26 15.65
C VAL A 153 4.92 -6.98 16.57
N PRO A 154 4.46 -7.69 17.62
CA PRO A 154 5.34 -8.36 18.55
C PRO A 154 6.18 -9.47 17.92
N ALA A 155 7.39 -9.69 18.43
CA ALA A 155 8.30 -10.74 17.94
C ALA A 155 7.72 -12.17 18.05
N GLY A 156 6.74 -12.39 18.94
CA GLY A 156 6.05 -13.68 19.07
C GLY A 156 5.02 -13.98 17.98
N VAL A 157 4.80 -13.08 17.03
CA VAL A 157 3.95 -13.34 15.86
C VAL A 157 4.80 -13.97 14.77
N ASP A 158 4.64 -15.28 14.56
CA ASP A 158 5.46 -16.05 13.61
C ASP A 158 4.87 -16.06 12.19
N GLY A 159 3.54 -15.92 12.04
CA GLY A 159 2.85 -15.92 10.74
C GLY A 159 2.84 -14.58 10.03
N HIS A 160 2.42 -14.59 8.76
CA HIS A 160 2.15 -13.38 8.00
C HIS A 160 0.78 -12.77 8.32
N ALA A 161 -0.14 -13.54 8.92
CA ALA A 161 -1.48 -13.11 9.24
C ALA A 161 -1.89 -13.55 10.64
N PHE A 162 -2.62 -12.67 11.35
CA PHE A 162 -3.12 -12.93 12.69
C PHE A 162 -4.42 -12.16 12.97
N ALA A 163 -5.14 -12.59 14.01
CA ALA A 163 -6.26 -11.83 14.55
C ALA A 163 -5.74 -10.80 15.55
N TRP A 164 -6.07 -9.53 15.33
CA TRP A 164 -5.79 -8.44 16.25
C TRP A 164 -7.06 -8.06 17.00
N THR A 165 -7.05 -8.24 18.31
CA THR A 165 -8.24 -8.15 19.15
C THR A 165 -8.15 -6.97 20.12
N ALA A 166 -9.22 -6.19 20.20
CA ALA A 166 -9.39 -5.11 21.17
C ALA A 166 -9.93 -5.62 22.51
N PRO A 167 -9.84 -4.83 23.60
CA PRO A 167 -10.35 -5.22 24.92
C PRO A 167 -11.85 -5.52 24.97
N ASP A 168 -12.66 -4.99 24.05
CA ASP A 168 -14.10 -5.25 23.94
C ASP A 168 -14.42 -6.56 23.18
N GLY A 169 -13.40 -7.29 22.72
CA GLY A 169 -13.55 -8.50 21.92
C GLY A 169 -13.68 -8.25 20.41
N SER A 170 -13.77 -7.01 19.95
CA SER A 170 -13.71 -6.71 18.52
C SER A 170 -12.38 -7.17 17.93
N ALA A 171 -12.40 -7.74 16.73
CA ALA A 171 -11.21 -8.24 16.08
C ALA A 171 -11.18 -7.91 14.59
N VAL A 172 -9.99 -7.70 14.07
CA VAL A 172 -9.71 -7.56 12.62
C VAL A 172 -8.62 -8.55 12.23
N ARG A 173 -8.65 -9.02 10.97
CA ARG A 173 -7.55 -9.81 10.42
C ARG A 173 -6.44 -8.87 9.98
N VAL A 174 -5.25 -9.11 10.46
CA VAL A 174 -4.05 -8.38 10.05
C VAL A 174 -3.30 -9.17 8.99
N GLU A 175 -2.82 -8.46 7.95
CA GLU A 175 -1.72 -8.88 7.11
C GLU A 175 -0.45 -8.17 7.60
N TYR A 176 0.54 -8.93 8.02
CA TYR A 176 1.82 -8.40 8.49
C TYR A 176 2.73 -8.12 7.30
N LEU A 177 3.11 -6.87 7.14
CA LEU A 177 4.05 -6.44 6.12
C LEU A 177 5.48 -6.85 6.51
N ALA A 178 5.75 -8.16 6.50
CA ALA A 178 7.03 -8.70 6.92
C ALA A 178 8.18 -8.11 6.09
N GLY A 179 9.20 -7.58 6.76
CA GLY A 179 10.29 -6.85 6.13
C GLY A 179 9.95 -5.39 5.77
N GLY A 180 8.75 -4.92 6.12
CA GLY A 180 8.29 -3.53 5.95
C GLY A 180 7.56 -3.26 4.64
N TYR A 181 7.00 -2.05 4.55
CA TYR A 181 6.28 -1.56 3.37
C TYR A 181 7.19 -1.29 2.15
N GLY A 182 8.48 -1.52 2.26
CA GLY A 182 9.46 -1.40 1.17
C GLY A 182 10.24 -2.70 0.90
N ASN A 183 9.74 -3.85 1.37
CA ASN A 183 10.46 -5.13 1.30
C ASN A 183 10.81 -5.57 -0.14
N ALA A 184 10.09 -5.09 -1.16
CA ALA A 184 10.36 -5.34 -2.56
C ALA A 184 10.96 -4.13 -3.31
N ALA A 185 11.36 -3.05 -2.62
CA ALA A 185 11.80 -1.80 -3.25
C ALA A 185 12.99 -1.98 -4.22
N SER A 186 13.90 -2.91 -3.94
CA SER A 186 15.05 -3.18 -4.79
C SER A 186 14.77 -4.14 -5.97
N LEU A 187 13.55 -4.70 -6.05
CA LEU A 187 13.25 -5.79 -6.98
C LEU A 187 13.55 -5.42 -8.45
N PHE A 188 13.20 -4.22 -8.86
CA PHE A 188 13.40 -3.73 -10.23
C PHE A 188 14.58 -2.76 -10.41
N ALA A 189 15.44 -2.60 -9.39
CA ALA A 189 16.57 -1.66 -9.48
C ALA A 189 17.61 -2.06 -10.53
N ASP A 190 17.68 -3.34 -10.88
CA ASP A 190 18.53 -3.89 -11.94
C ASP A 190 17.79 -5.05 -12.63
N PRO A 191 17.34 -4.87 -13.87
CA PRO A 191 16.63 -5.90 -14.61
C PRO A 191 17.38 -7.22 -14.79
N ALA A 192 18.72 -7.16 -14.89
CA ALA A 192 19.55 -8.37 -15.04
C ALA A 192 19.55 -9.23 -13.77
N ARG A 193 19.28 -8.63 -12.61
CA ARG A 193 19.24 -9.30 -11.31
C ARG A 193 17.83 -9.54 -10.78
N PHE A 194 16.82 -9.35 -11.60
CA PHE A 194 15.41 -9.49 -11.16
C PHE A 194 15.13 -10.88 -10.58
N ALA A 195 15.51 -11.96 -11.28
CA ALA A 195 15.27 -13.33 -10.83
C ALA A 195 15.97 -13.66 -9.52
N GLU A 196 17.22 -13.22 -9.35
CA GLU A 196 17.98 -13.37 -8.10
C GLU A 196 17.29 -12.64 -6.95
N ARG A 197 16.86 -11.39 -7.15
CA ARG A 197 16.20 -10.57 -6.13
C ARG A 197 14.82 -11.11 -5.77
N ALA A 198 14.07 -11.61 -6.74
CA ALA A 198 12.78 -12.24 -6.50
C ALA A 198 12.94 -13.51 -5.65
N ALA A 199 13.92 -14.36 -5.98
CA ALA A 199 14.24 -15.54 -5.17
C ALA A 199 14.70 -15.18 -3.75
N ALA A 200 15.51 -14.14 -3.60
CA ALA A 200 15.95 -13.66 -2.29
C ALA A 200 14.80 -13.12 -1.44
N LEU A 201 13.89 -12.32 -2.04
CA LEU A 201 12.69 -11.83 -1.37
C LEU A 201 11.80 -12.99 -0.91
N GLU A 202 11.57 -13.95 -1.79
CA GLU A 202 10.78 -15.12 -1.47
C GLU A 202 11.41 -15.92 -0.33
N ALA A 203 12.69 -16.22 -0.40
CA ALA A 203 13.40 -16.98 0.64
C ALA A 203 13.36 -16.27 2.00
N ALA A 204 13.45 -14.94 2.03
CA ALA A 204 13.36 -14.14 3.25
C ALA A 204 11.97 -14.17 3.88
N LEU A 205 10.91 -14.21 3.07
CA LEU A 205 9.52 -14.16 3.55
C LEU A 205 8.92 -15.56 3.79
N ARG A 206 9.43 -16.59 3.13
CA ARG A 206 8.92 -17.96 3.19
C ARG A 206 8.70 -18.50 4.60
N PRO A 207 9.57 -18.25 5.60
CA PRO A 207 9.35 -18.73 6.97
C PRO A 207 8.02 -18.27 7.59
N ARG A 208 7.50 -17.11 7.18
CA ARG A 208 6.24 -16.57 7.68
C ARG A 208 5.02 -16.96 6.83
N PHE A 209 5.23 -17.15 5.53
CA PHE A 209 4.14 -17.40 4.57
C PHE A 209 3.90 -18.90 4.31
N GLY A 210 4.82 -19.80 4.69
CA GLY A 210 4.70 -21.23 4.38
C GLY A 210 4.51 -21.45 2.89
N ASP A 211 3.47 -22.16 2.48
CA ASP A 211 3.11 -22.43 1.07
C ASP A 211 2.23 -21.34 0.44
N GLN A 212 1.88 -20.29 1.20
CA GLN A 212 1.08 -19.18 0.68
C GLN A 212 1.93 -18.25 -0.21
N PRO A 213 1.31 -17.55 -1.17
CA PRO A 213 1.98 -16.49 -1.91
C PRO A 213 2.58 -15.44 -0.97
N VAL A 214 3.81 -15.01 -1.24
CA VAL A 214 4.45 -13.97 -0.42
C VAL A 214 4.03 -12.57 -0.89
N LEU A 215 3.94 -11.62 0.06
CA LEU A 215 3.55 -10.24 -0.22
C LEU A 215 4.80 -9.37 -0.41
N GLY A 216 4.96 -8.83 -1.62
CA GLY A 216 6.00 -7.87 -1.97
C GLY A 216 5.44 -6.46 -2.05
N MET A 217 5.86 -5.59 -1.14
CA MET A 217 5.50 -4.18 -1.12
C MET A 217 6.53 -3.39 -1.93
N TYR A 218 6.12 -2.92 -3.10
CA TYR A 218 7.00 -2.23 -4.03
C TYR A 218 6.78 -0.71 -3.95
N ALA A 219 7.46 -0.07 -3.02
CA ALA A 219 7.62 1.38 -2.97
C ALA A 219 9.08 1.71 -3.27
N PRO A 220 9.42 2.43 -4.34
CA PRO A 220 10.77 2.93 -4.50
C PRO A 220 11.05 3.95 -3.38
N THR A 221 12.02 3.65 -2.53
CA THR A 221 12.40 4.42 -1.32
C THR A 221 13.05 5.77 -1.59
N THR A 222 13.35 6.05 -2.83
CA THR A 222 13.77 7.36 -3.31
C THR A 222 12.98 7.61 -4.58
N PRO A 223 12.31 8.76 -4.75
CA PRO A 223 12.03 9.14 -6.12
C PRO A 223 13.41 9.26 -6.77
N PRO A 224 13.79 8.35 -7.68
CA PRO A 224 14.88 8.69 -8.55
C PRO A 224 14.48 10.03 -9.13
N ARG A 225 15.44 10.94 -9.37
CA ARG A 225 15.23 11.97 -10.36
C ARG A 225 14.51 11.27 -11.50
N CYS A 226 13.17 11.49 -11.63
CA CYS A 226 12.33 10.80 -12.59
C CYS A 226 13.08 9.63 -13.25
N ALA A 227 13.33 8.54 -12.50
CA ALA A 227 13.67 7.32 -13.16
C ALA A 227 12.36 7.02 -13.87
N ARG A 228 12.26 7.52 -15.10
CA ARG A 228 11.28 7.05 -16.05
C ARG A 228 11.18 5.56 -15.76
N TRP A 229 10.04 5.11 -15.36
CA TRP A 229 9.70 3.72 -15.45
C TRP A 229 9.97 3.41 -16.92
N SER A 230 11.23 3.03 -17.20
CA SER A 230 11.68 2.95 -18.58
C SER A 230 10.75 1.95 -19.24
N ARG A 231 10.36 2.21 -20.48
CA ARG A 231 9.65 1.24 -21.33
C ARG A 231 10.41 -0.08 -21.47
N SER A 232 11.60 -0.16 -20.88
CA SER A 232 12.48 -1.32 -20.70
C SER A 232 12.31 -2.05 -19.38
N SER A 233 11.26 -1.79 -18.56
CA SER A 233 10.88 -2.73 -17.50
C SER A 233 10.68 -4.10 -18.14
N PRO A 234 11.31 -5.19 -17.61
CA PRO A 234 11.20 -6.51 -18.22
C PRO A 234 9.74 -6.81 -18.49
N ASP A 235 9.46 -7.41 -19.65
CA ASP A 235 8.11 -7.84 -20.00
C ASP A 235 7.65 -8.88 -18.95
N TRP A 236 7.03 -8.40 -17.88
CA TRP A 236 6.47 -9.21 -16.81
C TRP A 236 5.48 -10.26 -17.34
N ARG A 237 5.10 -10.18 -18.63
CA ARG A 237 4.30 -11.18 -19.33
C ARG A 237 4.97 -12.55 -19.42
N ARG A 238 6.28 -12.64 -19.20
CA ARG A 238 7.02 -13.90 -19.33
C ARG A 238 7.07 -14.72 -18.03
N THR A 239 6.62 -14.16 -16.89
CA THR A 239 6.72 -14.81 -15.58
C THR A 239 5.39 -15.29 -15.02
N THR A 240 4.27 -15.08 -15.70
CA THR A 240 3.00 -15.72 -15.35
C THR A 240 2.77 -16.91 -16.24
N PRO A 241 2.62 -18.15 -15.73
CA PRO A 241 2.10 -19.25 -16.51
C PRO A 241 0.71 -18.85 -17.03
N ARG A 242 0.48 -19.02 -18.34
CA ARG A 242 -0.86 -18.96 -18.90
C ARG A 242 -1.71 -19.99 -18.19
N SER A 243 -2.52 -19.60 -17.23
CA SER A 243 -3.65 -20.41 -16.82
C SER A 243 -4.68 -20.31 -17.92
N ALA A 244 -4.86 -21.42 -18.63
CA ALA A 244 -5.99 -21.65 -19.49
C ALA A 244 -7.29 -21.49 -18.70
N CYS A 245 -8.29 -20.90 -19.36
CA CYS A 245 -9.73 -20.83 -19.08
C CYS A 245 -10.22 -21.21 -17.71
#